data_ba85b93891fd1ce152cb49f4fc3ecc85
#
_entry.id   ba85b93891fd1ce152cb49f4fc3ecc85
#
_cell.length_a   1.000
_cell.length_b   1.000
_cell.length_c   1.000
_cell.angle_alpha   90.00
_cell.angle_beta   90.00
_cell.angle_gamma   90.00
#
_symmetry.space_group_name_H-M   'P 1'
#
loop_
_entity.id
_entity.type
_entity.pdbx_description
1 polymer ?
#
loop_
_entity_poly.entity_id
_entity_poly.type
_entity_poly.pdbx_seq_one_letter_code
_entity_poly.pdbx_strand_id
1 'polypeptide(L)' 'AWLEWKVALEVEGLQRPGKKSRHTTNSGYIGDMEKYNEAALDGWLVIRVVPSQLYSVGVELLERALVVRGWKRG' A
#
# COMPACT_ATOMS: atom_id res chain seq x y z
N ALA A 1 -2.59 -9.18 -2.22
CA ALA A 1 -3.83 -8.65 -1.65
C ALA A 1 -4.63 -9.76 -0.98
N TRP A 2 -5.35 -9.40 0.04
CA TRP A 2 -6.22 -10.33 0.76
C TRP A 2 -7.67 -9.97 0.45
N LEU A 3 -8.19 -10.58 -0.58
CA LEU A 3 -9.50 -10.24 -1.14
C LEU A 3 -10.62 -10.39 -0.13
N GLU A 4 -10.56 -11.45 0.65
CA GLU A 4 -11.60 -11.74 1.65
C GLU A 4 -11.75 -10.61 2.66
N TRP A 5 -10.66 -10.01 3.03
CA TRP A 5 -10.63 -8.94 4.05
C TRP A 5 -10.53 -7.55 3.44
N LYS A 6 -10.34 -7.47 2.14
CA LYS A 6 -10.10 -6.21 1.41
C LYS A 6 -8.93 -5.44 2.01
N VAL A 7 -7.83 -6.15 2.20
CA VAL A 7 -6.58 -5.57 2.68
C VAL A 7 -5.52 -5.73 1.59
N ALA A 8 -4.77 -4.71 1.33
CA ALA A 8 -3.69 -4.74 0.36
C ALA A 8 -2.41 -4.18 0.99
N LEU A 9 -1.29 -4.79 0.64
CA LEU A 9 0.01 -4.29 1.04
C LEU A 9 0.75 -3.84 -0.20
N GLU A 10 1.14 -2.57 -0.22
CA GLU A 10 1.87 -1.98 -1.33
C GLU A 10 3.29 -1.67 -0.89
N VAL A 11 4.26 -2.18 -1.64
CA VAL A 11 5.66 -1.89 -1.38
C VAL A 11 6.09 -0.82 -2.37
N GLU A 12 6.44 0.35 -1.86
CA GLU A 12 6.80 1.48 -2.72
C GLU A 12 8.30 1.57 -2.87
N GLY A 13 8.75 1.61 -4.11
CA GLY A 13 10.16 1.74 -4.39
C GLY A 13 10.65 3.14 -4.08
N LEU A 14 11.87 3.21 -3.54
CA LEU A 14 12.51 4.48 -3.31
C LEU A 14 13.17 4.94 -4.60
N GLN A 15 13.10 6.23 -4.88
CA GLN A 15 13.77 6.79 -6.04
C GLN A 15 15.25 6.94 -5.74
N ARG A 16 16.06 6.56 -6.72
CA ARG A 16 17.50 6.72 -6.58
C ARG A 16 17.87 8.16 -6.84
N PRO A 17 18.81 8.71 -6.05
CA PRO A 17 19.29 10.06 -6.29
C PRO A 17 19.81 10.23 -7.72
N GLY A 18 19.46 11.34 -8.34
CA GLY A 18 19.90 11.65 -9.69
C GLY A 18 19.18 10.96 -10.81
N LYS A 19 18.32 10.03 -10.51
CA LYS A 19 17.54 9.33 -11.54
C LYS A 19 16.22 10.04 -11.73
N LYS A 20 15.96 10.42 -12.97
CA LYS A 20 14.66 11.01 -13.28
C LYS A 20 13.58 9.94 -13.18
N SER A 21 12.61 10.23 -12.40
CA SER A 21 11.50 9.33 -12.20
C SER A 21 10.34 9.73 -13.10
N ARG A 22 9.64 8.74 -13.63
CA ARG A 22 8.40 8.98 -14.35
C ARG A 22 7.31 9.50 -13.44
N HIS A 23 7.48 9.29 -12.14
CA HIS A 23 6.51 9.75 -11.17
C HIS A 23 6.55 11.26 -10.97
N THR A 24 7.54 11.92 -11.57
CA THR A 24 7.55 13.37 -11.55
C THR A 24 6.59 13.95 -12.57
N THR A 25 6.05 13.14 -13.48
CA THR A 25 5.08 13.64 -14.43
C THR A 25 3.73 13.75 -13.73
N ASN A 26 3.00 14.81 -14.03
CA ASN A 26 1.69 15.03 -13.43
C ASN A 26 0.73 13.87 -13.72
N SER A 27 0.77 13.33 -14.93
CA SER A 27 -0.14 12.25 -15.29
C SER A 27 0.09 10.99 -14.47
N GLY A 28 1.36 10.63 -14.21
CA GLY A 28 1.66 9.47 -13.38
C GLY A 28 1.22 9.65 -11.94
N TYR A 29 1.45 10.85 -11.40
CA TYR A 29 1.06 11.17 -10.03
C TYR A 29 -0.46 11.13 -9.87
N ILE A 30 -1.17 11.72 -10.81
CA ILE A 30 -2.64 11.73 -10.79
C ILE A 30 -3.19 10.31 -10.90
N GLY A 31 -2.60 9.49 -11.77
CA GLY A 31 -3.03 8.10 -11.93
C GLY A 31 -2.92 7.32 -10.64
N ASP A 32 -1.83 7.52 -9.89
CA ASP A 32 -1.65 6.85 -8.60
C ASP A 32 -2.70 7.32 -7.60
N MET A 33 -2.98 8.60 -7.57
CA MET A 33 -4.02 9.15 -6.69
C MET A 33 -5.38 8.54 -7.01
N GLU A 34 -5.73 8.47 -8.28
CA GLU A 34 -7.01 7.90 -8.69
C GLU A 34 -7.11 6.44 -8.29
N LYS A 35 -6.02 5.68 -8.45
CA LYS A 35 -6.00 4.28 -8.09
C LYS A 35 -6.30 4.10 -6.59
N TYR A 36 -5.64 4.86 -5.74
CA TYR A 36 -5.84 4.73 -4.31
C TYR A 36 -7.21 5.24 -3.86
N ASN A 37 -7.71 6.27 -4.51
CA ASN A 37 -9.04 6.77 -4.21
C ASN A 37 -10.10 5.74 -4.56
N GLU A 38 -9.97 5.09 -5.71
CA GLU A 38 -10.91 4.05 -6.11
C GLU A 38 -10.87 2.88 -5.15
N ALA A 39 -9.67 2.47 -4.71
CA ALA A 39 -9.54 1.40 -3.75
C ALA A 39 -10.21 1.76 -2.43
N ALA A 40 -10.03 3.01 -1.97
CA ALA A 40 -10.66 3.45 -0.74
C ALA A 40 -12.18 3.46 -0.84
N LEU A 41 -12.70 3.90 -1.96
CA LEU A 41 -14.15 3.92 -2.17
C LEU A 41 -14.73 2.51 -2.24
N ASP A 42 -13.94 1.55 -2.69
CA ASP A 42 -14.34 0.15 -2.74
C ASP A 42 -14.14 -0.55 -1.38
N GLY A 43 -13.72 0.19 -0.38
CA GLY A 43 -13.59 -0.34 0.97
C GLY A 43 -12.27 -1.01 1.27
N TRP A 44 -11.26 -0.83 0.43
CA TRP A 44 -9.96 -1.43 0.66
C TRP A 44 -9.15 -0.68 1.69
N LEU A 45 -8.50 -1.44 2.57
CA LEU A 45 -7.53 -0.91 3.52
C LEU A 45 -6.16 -1.18 2.93
N VAL A 46 -5.49 -0.12 2.53
CA VAL A 46 -4.19 -0.22 1.86
C VAL A 46 -3.08 0.17 2.81
N ILE A 47 -2.17 -0.77 3.06
CA ILE A 47 -0.98 -0.52 3.87
C ILE A 47 0.18 -0.30 2.92
N ARG A 48 0.92 0.77 3.12
CA ARG A 48 2.03 1.15 2.23
C ARG A 48 3.32 1.20 3.03
N VAL A 49 4.32 0.52 2.51
CA VAL A 49 5.64 0.48 3.15
C VAL A 49 6.73 0.62 2.10
N VAL A 50 7.92 0.99 2.55
CA VAL A 50 9.10 0.94 1.69
C VAL A 50 9.78 -0.41 1.89
N PRO A 51 10.64 -0.85 0.96
CA PRO A 51 11.25 -2.18 1.06
C PRO A 51 11.94 -2.46 2.38
N SER A 52 12.60 -1.49 2.97
CA SER A 52 13.30 -1.68 4.25
C SER A 52 12.36 -1.95 5.41
N GLN A 53 11.08 -1.67 5.27
CA GLN A 53 10.09 -1.87 6.32
C GLN A 53 9.28 -3.15 6.14
N LEU A 54 9.48 -3.84 5.02
CA LEU A 54 8.58 -4.94 4.65
C LEU A 54 8.48 -6.02 5.72
N TYR A 55 9.59 -6.48 6.25
CA TYR A 55 9.62 -7.58 7.22
C TYR A 55 9.62 -7.13 8.68
N SER A 56 9.50 -5.84 8.92
CA SER A 56 9.38 -5.32 10.28
C SER A 56 8.03 -4.65 10.44
N VAL A 57 7.98 -3.38 10.13
CA VAL A 57 6.76 -2.59 10.27
C VAL A 57 5.63 -3.11 9.37
N GLY A 58 5.99 -3.56 8.15
CA GLY A 58 4.98 -4.01 7.19
C GLY A 58 4.17 -5.19 7.69
N VAL A 59 4.85 -6.21 8.23
CA VAL A 59 4.16 -7.40 8.74
C VAL A 59 3.26 -7.04 9.90
N GLU A 60 3.73 -6.21 10.80
CA GLU A 60 2.94 -5.77 11.94
C GLU A 60 1.72 -4.98 11.52
N LEU A 61 1.88 -4.05 10.59
CA LEU A 61 0.78 -3.26 10.09
C LEU A 61 -0.25 -4.12 9.37
N LEU A 62 0.23 -5.10 8.62
CA LEU A 62 -0.63 -6.02 7.92
C LEU A 62 -1.51 -6.80 8.89
N GLU A 63 -0.92 -7.34 9.95
CA GLU A 63 -1.68 -8.05 10.97
C GLU A 63 -2.72 -7.14 11.60
N ARG A 64 -2.34 -5.93 11.92
CA ARG A 64 -3.28 -4.96 12.52
C ARG A 64 -4.43 -4.65 11.57
N ALA A 65 -4.13 -4.52 10.29
CA ALA A 65 -5.16 -4.25 9.29
C ALA A 65 -6.14 -5.42 9.19
N LEU A 66 -5.62 -6.64 9.19
CA LEU A 66 -6.47 -7.82 9.13
C LEU A 66 -7.35 -7.93 10.36
N VAL A 67 -6.80 -7.66 11.54
CA VAL A 67 -7.55 -7.70 12.79
C VAL A 67 -8.68 -6.66 12.78
N VAL A 68 -8.41 -5.48 12.25
CA VAL A 68 -9.43 -4.45 12.12
C VAL A 68 -10.59 -4.95 11.27
N ARG A 69 -10.31 -5.78 10.27
CA ARG A 69 -11.33 -6.36 9.39
C ARG A 69 -12.02 -7.57 9.98
N GLY A 70 -11.58 -8.05 11.13
CA GLY A 70 -12.21 -9.18 11.79
C GLY A 70 -11.41 -10.48 11.80
N TRP A 71 -10.21 -10.47 11.21
CA TRP A 71 -9.35 -11.65 11.22
C TRP A 71 -8.86 -11.92 12.64
N LYS A 72 -8.84 -13.19 13.02
CA LYS A 72 -8.37 -13.58 14.33
C LYS A 72 -7.06 -14.33 14.20
N ARG A 73 -6.10 -13.90 15.00
CA ARG A 73 -4.80 -14.51 15.03
C ARG A 73 -4.88 -15.88 15.67
N GLY A 74 -4.26 -16.84 15.03
CA GLY A 74 -4.12 -18.18 15.55
C GLY A 74 -5.36 -18.97 15.62
#